data_9f0fd43da64f39396d05d7c5c6f07442
#
_entry.id   9f0fd43da64f39396d05d7c5c6f07442
#
_cell.length_a   1.000
_cell.length_b   1.000
_cell.length_c   1.000
_cell.angle_alpha   90.00
_cell.angle_beta   90.00
_cell.angle_gamma   90.00
#
_symmetry.space_group_name_H-M   'P 1'
#
loop_
_entity.id
_entity.type
_entity.pdbx_description
1 polymer ?
#
loop_
_entity_poly.entity_id
_entity_poly.type
_entity_poly.pdbx_seq_one_letter_code
_entity_poly.pdbx_strand_id
1 'polypeptide(L)'
;MGAEHYPKANLKWPVVIQNGKRSIEGVTLTLNPNQAYIRCAKPLKLYEVIEMTINVPDLDRSIKARAEVVFSNIHGPDDQISQRGMIVRFLEISSDDRKVIAKEAFEHLKSKEVDSYQLEALQTIILEKGEIEPKAA
;
A
#
# COMPACT_ATOMS: atom_id res chain seq x y z
N MET A 1 15.02 1.57 -14.61
CA MET A 1 14.40 1.49 -14.43
C MET A 1 13.83 1.79 -13.70
N GLY A 2 13.85 1.88 -13.78
CA GLY A 2 13.22 2.53 -12.80
C GLY A 2 12.08 1.97 -12.24
N ALA A 3 11.79 2.50 -11.12
CA ALA A 3 10.60 2.08 -10.47
C ALA A 3 9.42 2.45 -11.31
N GLU A 4 8.50 1.55 -11.41
CA GLU A 4 7.27 1.82 -12.09
C GLU A 4 6.43 2.73 -11.24
N HIS A 5 5.74 3.64 -11.88
CA HIS A 5 4.87 4.56 -11.18
C HIS A 5 3.43 4.12 -11.36
N TYR A 6 2.83 3.67 -10.28
CA TYR A 6 1.43 3.27 -10.28
C TYR A 6 0.60 4.40 -9.70
N PRO A 7 -0.61 4.62 -10.21
CA PRO A 7 -1.46 5.64 -9.65
C PRO A 7 -1.89 5.26 -8.23
N LYS A 8 -2.07 6.27 -7.39
CA LYS A 8 -2.48 6.06 -6.01
C LYS A 8 -4.00 6.14 -5.92
N ALA A 9 -4.57 5.22 -5.17
CA ALA A 9 -6.01 5.21 -4.94
C ALA A 9 -6.29 5.60 -3.50
N ASN A 10 -7.35 6.36 -3.28
CA ASN A 10 -7.76 6.76 -1.94
C ASN A 10 -8.51 5.62 -1.28
N LEU A 11 -7.79 4.63 -0.82
CA LEU A 11 -8.36 3.45 -0.18
C LEU A 11 -8.05 3.53 1.30
N LYS A 12 -9.10 3.61 2.12
CA LYS A 12 -8.96 3.79 3.55
C LYS A 12 -9.15 2.46 4.26
N TRP A 13 -8.05 1.74 4.41
CA TRP A 13 -8.06 0.40 4.98
C TRP A 13 -7.34 0.39 6.32
N PRO A 14 -7.90 -0.28 7.34
CA PRO A 14 -7.21 -0.39 8.63
C PRO A 14 -5.90 -1.13 8.52
N VAL A 15 -4.92 -0.69 9.27
CA VAL A 15 -3.58 -1.23 9.25
C VAL A 15 -3.08 -1.43 10.67
N VAL A 16 -2.39 -2.54 10.91
CA VAL A 16 -1.66 -2.77 12.15
C VAL A 16 -0.20 -2.92 11.80
N ILE A 17 0.65 -2.16 12.48
CA ILE A 17 2.08 -2.15 12.23
C ILE A 17 2.80 -2.71 13.43
N GLN A 18 3.68 -3.67 13.21
CA GLN A 18 4.52 -4.23 14.25
C GLN A 18 5.93 -3.67 14.10
N ASN A 19 6.45 -3.11 15.17
CA ASN A 19 7.80 -2.60 15.21
C ASN A 19 8.43 -3.07 16.52
N GLY A 20 9.07 -4.22 16.45
CA GLY A 20 9.57 -4.85 17.66
C GLY A 20 8.42 -5.30 18.54
N LYS A 21 8.39 -4.82 19.77
CA LYS A 21 7.31 -5.17 20.69
C LYS A 21 6.15 -4.21 20.61
N ARG A 22 6.27 -3.17 19.81
CA ARG A 22 5.22 -2.15 19.71
C ARG A 22 4.26 -2.51 18.60
N SER A 23 3.00 -2.20 18.83
CA SER A 23 1.96 -2.36 17.83
C SER A 23 1.32 -1.01 17.63
N ILE A 24 1.23 -0.57 16.39
CA ILE A 24 0.70 0.73 16.04
C ILE A 24 -0.46 0.53 15.09
N GLU A 25 -1.57 1.19 15.37
CA GLU A 25 -2.73 1.13 14.50
C GLU A 25 -2.81 2.37 13.64
N GLY A 26 -3.26 2.20 12.42
CA GLY A 26 -3.44 3.31 11.52
C GLY A 26 -4.44 2.98 10.43
N VAL A 27 -4.56 3.88 9.48
CA VAL A 27 -5.47 3.73 8.35
C VAL A 27 -4.72 4.22 7.12
N THR A 28 -4.79 3.47 6.03
CA THR A 28 -4.20 3.96 4.79
C THR A 28 -4.99 5.17 4.29
N LEU A 29 -4.31 6.14 3.72
CA LEU A 29 -4.95 7.29 3.07
C LEU A 29 -4.91 7.08 1.57
N THR A 30 -3.77 6.64 1.05
CA THR A 30 -3.64 6.26 -0.34
C THR A 30 -2.84 4.97 -0.42
N LEU A 31 -3.03 4.26 -1.50
CA LEU A 31 -2.42 2.95 -1.66
C LEU A 31 -2.18 2.68 -3.14
N ASN A 32 -1.03 2.09 -3.44
CA ASN A 32 -0.80 1.51 -4.76
C ASN A 32 0.04 0.24 -4.55
N PRO A 33 0.34 -0.51 -5.60
CA PRO A 33 1.07 -1.78 -5.41
C PRO A 33 2.47 -1.65 -4.83
N ASN A 34 3.05 -0.45 -4.80
CA ASN A 34 4.41 -0.25 -4.32
C ASN A 34 4.49 0.43 -2.96
N GLN A 35 3.48 1.18 -2.57
CA GLN A 35 3.59 2.00 -1.37
C GLN A 35 2.23 2.34 -0.79
N ALA A 36 2.25 2.82 0.46
CA ALA A 36 1.06 3.25 1.16
C ALA A 36 1.37 4.50 1.97
N TYR A 37 0.44 5.46 1.98
CA TYR A 37 0.49 6.57 2.91
C TYR A 37 -0.44 6.16 4.06
N ILE A 38 0.10 6.09 5.27
CA ILE A 38 -0.63 5.60 6.43
C ILE A 38 -0.79 6.73 7.43
N ARG A 39 -2.03 7.01 7.81
CA ARG A 39 -2.30 7.95 8.88
C ARG A 39 -2.19 7.23 10.21
N CYS A 40 -1.38 7.75 11.12
CA CYS A 40 -1.23 7.19 12.44
C CYS A 40 -0.77 8.29 13.39
N ALA A 41 -1.06 8.08 14.69
CA ALA A 41 -0.77 9.12 15.67
C ALA A 41 0.73 9.32 15.92
N LYS A 42 1.50 8.24 15.81
CA LYS A 42 2.94 8.31 16.08
C LYS A 42 3.71 7.68 14.95
N PRO A 43 3.95 8.43 13.87
CA PRO A 43 4.71 7.90 12.74
C PRO A 43 6.12 7.51 13.16
N LEU A 44 6.66 6.53 12.49
CA LEU A 44 7.99 6.04 12.78
C LEU A 44 9.03 6.85 12.02
N LYS A 45 10.30 6.64 12.34
CA LYS A 45 11.39 7.39 11.72
C LYS A 45 11.69 6.83 10.33
N LEU A 46 12.34 7.68 9.54
CA LEU A 46 12.79 7.27 8.21
C LEU A 46 13.65 6.02 8.30
N TYR A 47 13.48 5.17 7.31
CA TYR A 47 14.27 3.96 7.10
C TYR A 47 13.98 2.82 8.07
N GLU A 48 13.05 3.00 8.99
CA GLU A 48 12.63 1.87 9.81
C GLU A 48 11.92 0.86 8.96
N VAL A 49 12.20 -0.42 9.21
CA VAL A 49 11.57 -1.52 8.51
C VAL A 49 10.54 -2.13 9.44
N ILE A 50 9.35 -2.33 8.93
CA ILE A 50 8.21 -2.76 9.72
C ILE A 50 7.51 -3.95 9.09
N GLU A 51 6.80 -4.68 9.93
CA GLU A 51 5.85 -5.70 9.47
C GLU A 51 4.47 -5.10 9.59
N MET A 52 3.67 -5.23 8.56
CA MET A 52 2.34 -4.63 8.60
C MET A 52 1.28 -5.58 8.08
N THR A 53 0.09 -5.42 8.63
CA THR A 53 -1.09 -6.17 8.19
C THR A 53 -2.15 -5.15 7.81
N ILE A 54 -2.59 -5.21 6.57
CA ILE A 54 -3.62 -4.32 6.07
C ILE A 54 -4.90 -5.14 5.93
N ASN A 55 -5.97 -4.67 6.56
CA ASN A 55 -7.25 -5.37 6.46
C ASN A 55 -8.06 -4.80 5.32
N VAL A 56 -8.41 -5.65 4.36
CA VAL A 56 -9.17 -5.22 3.20
C VAL A 56 -10.64 -5.33 3.54
N PRO A 57 -11.35 -4.19 3.66
CA PRO A 57 -12.78 -4.23 3.97
C PRO A 57 -13.54 -4.97 2.87
N ASP A 58 -14.62 -5.59 3.22
CA ASP A 58 -15.50 -6.27 2.27
C ASP A 58 -14.94 -7.55 1.66
N LEU A 59 -13.66 -7.82 1.81
CA LEU A 59 -13.10 -9.07 1.28
C LEU A 59 -12.75 -10.05 2.37
N ASP A 60 -12.85 -9.64 3.63
CA ASP A 60 -12.52 -10.48 4.78
C ASP A 60 -11.13 -11.06 4.58
N ARG A 61 -10.21 -10.22 4.20
CA ARG A 61 -8.87 -10.63 3.83
C ARG A 61 -7.86 -9.66 4.40
N SER A 62 -6.70 -10.19 4.80
CA SER A 62 -5.58 -9.40 5.29
C SER A 62 -4.41 -9.51 4.34
N ILE A 63 -3.75 -8.39 4.12
CA ILE A 63 -2.54 -8.33 3.32
C ILE A 63 -1.39 -8.16 4.28
N LYS A 64 -0.37 -9.01 4.16
CA LYS A 64 0.81 -8.91 5.00
C LYS A 64 1.98 -8.45 4.17
N ALA A 65 2.72 -7.49 4.68
CA ALA A 65 3.83 -6.93 3.95
C ALA A 65 4.93 -6.49 4.89
N ARG A 66 6.14 -6.48 4.38
CA ARG A 66 7.27 -5.89 5.04
C ARG A 66 7.58 -4.61 4.29
N ALA A 67 7.80 -3.53 5.00
CA ALA A 67 7.91 -2.23 4.36
C ALA A 67 8.92 -1.35 5.07
N GLU A 68 9.36 -0.32 4.36
CA GLU A 68 10.34 0.62 4.87
C GLU A 68 9.75 2.03 4.86
N VAL A 69 9.95 2.78 5.93
CA VAL A 69 9.46 4.15 6.02
C VAL A 69 10.31 5.04 5.15
N VAL A 70 9.70 5.69 4.15
CA VAL A 70 10.42 6.57 3.22
C VAL A 70 10.04 8.03 3.38
N PHE A 71 9.00 8.33 4.13
CA PHE A 71 8.61 9.69 4.47
C PHE A 71 7.86 9.63 5.80
N SER A 72 8.09 10.61 6.67
CA SER A 72 7.42 10.60 7.96
C SER A 72 7.09 12.02 8.39
N ASN A 73 5.84 12.25 8.77
CA ASN A 73 5.38 13.54 9.28
C ASN A 73 5.32 13.47 10.80
N ILE A 74 6.49 13.31 11.44
CA ILE A 74 6.57 13.21 12.89
C ILE A 74 6.40 14.57 13.55
N HIS A 75 7.03 15.57 12.97
CA HIS A 75 7.11 16.90 13.57
C HIS A 75 6.30 17.96 12.84
N GLY A 76 5.67 17.59 11.76
CA GLY A 76 4.93 18.55 10.95
C GLY A 76 3.51 18.77 11.46
N PRO A 77 2.76 19.59 10.75
CA PRO A 77 1.37 19.84 11.12
C PRO A 77 0.51 18.61 10.90
N ASP A 78 -0.65 18.60 11.53
CA ASP A 78 -1.60 17.53 11.33
C ASP A 78 -2.94 18.19 10.98
N ASP A 79 -3.14 18.43 9.70
CA ASP A 79 -4.35 19.05 9.21
C ASP A 79 -4.83 18.31 7.97
N GLN A 80 -5.83 18.83 7.29
CA GLN A 80 -6.41 18.13 6.14
C GLN A 80 -5.47 18.04 4.95
N ILE A 81 -4.53 18.98 4.86
CA ILE A 81 -3.60 18.99 3.74
C ILE A 81 -2.40 18.09 4.05
N SER A 82 -1.93 18.13 5.29
CA SER A 82 -0.73 17.38 5.68
C SER A 82 -1.05 16.58 6.92
N GLN A 83 -1.63 15.42 6.73
CA GLN A 83 -2.05 14.59 7.85
C GLN A 83 -0.87 13.86 8.46
N ARG A 84 -0.94 13.70 9.78
CA ARG A 84 0.12 13.02 10.49
C ARG A 84 0.17 11.56 10.07
N GLY A 85 1.33 11.15 9.61
CA GLY A 85 1.46 9.79 9.12
C GLY A 85 2.80 9.58 8.46
N MET A 86 2.89 8.47 7.74
CA MET A 86 4.13 8.11 7.07
C MET A 86 3.82 7.40 5.77
N ILE A 87 4.76 7.51 4.83
CA ILE A 87 4.69 6.76 3.59
C ILE A 87 5.66 5.59 3.72
N VAL A 88 5.20 4.40 3.41
CA VAL A 88 6.03 3.22 3.46
C VAL A 88 6.10 2.61 2.07
N ARG A 89 7.25 2.05 1.74
CA ARG A 89 7.49 1.35 0.49
C ARG A 89 7.53 -0.13 0.79
N PHE A 90 6.78 -0.93 0.06
CA PHE A 90 6.76 -2.36 0.29
C PHE A 90 8.08 -2.98 -0.14
N LEU A 91 8.70 -3.72 0.76
CA LEU A 91 9.92 -4.46 0.47
C LEU A 91 9.60 -5.90 0.11
N GLU A 92 8.63 -6.48 0.81
CA GLU A 92 8.20 -7.85 0.56
C GLU A 92 6.69 -7.90 0.67
N ILE A 93 6.06 -8.40 -0.37
CA ILE A 93 4.62 -8.60 -0.40
C ILE A 93 4.36 -9.72 -1.39
N SER A 94 3.44 -10.61 -1.07
CA SER A 94 3.17 -11.72 -1.98
C SER A 94 2.55 -11.23 -3.27
N SER A 95 2.74 -12.00 -4.32
CA SER A 95 2.17 -11.70 -5.62
C SER A 95 0.64 -11.62 -5.53
N ASP A 96 0.01 -12.51 -4.77
CA ASP A 96 -1.43 -12.51 -4.60
C ASP A 96 -1.92 -11.25 -3.88
N ASP A 97 -1.22 -10.85 -2.83
CA ASP A 97 -1.61 -9.65 -2.09
C ASP A 97 -1.40 -8.40 -2.94
N ARG A 98 -0.33 -8.38 -3.73
CA ARG A 98 -0.07 -7.26 -4.61
C ARG A 98 -1.18 -7.12 -5.66
N LYS A 99 -1.69 -8.25 -6.14
CA LYS A 99 -2.80 -8.22 -7.09
C LYS A 99 -4.08 -7.70 -6.45
N VAL A 100 -4.30 -8.01 -5.19
CA VAL A 100 -5.48 -7.47 -4.49
C VAL A 100 -5.40 -5.94 -4.47
N ILE A 101 -4.24 -5.39 -4.12
CA ILE A 101 -4.08 -3.94 -4.11
C ILE A 101 -4.30 -3.36 -5.50
N ALA A 102 -3.69 -3.97 -6.52
CA ALA A 102 -3.80 -3.47 -7.88
C ALA A 102 -5.26 -3.50 -8.36
N LYS A 103 -5.97 -4.57 -8.04
CA LYS A 103 -7.35 -4.71 -8.47
C LYS A 103 -8.25 -3.70 -7.79
N GLU A 104 -8.09 -3.51 -6.48
CA GLU A 104 -8.91 -2.54 -5.76
C GLU A 104 -8.60 -1.11 -6.20
N ALA A 105 -7.33 -0.82 -6.46
CA ALA A 105 -6.95 0.49 -6.95
C ALA A 105 -7.54 0.73 -8.35
N PHE A 106 -7.48 -0.27 -9.21
CA PHE A 106 -8.04 -0.17 -10.55
C PHE A 106 -9.54 0.11 -10.49
N GLU A 107 -10.27 -0.66 -9.67
CA GLU A 107 -11.71 -0.48 -9.55
C GLU A 107 -12.06 0.90 -9.01
N HIS A 108 -11.24 1.41 -8.10
CA HIS A 108 -11.48 2.72 -7.53
C HIS A 108 -11.21 3.84 -8.54
N LEU A 109 -10.21 3.66 -9.41
CA LEU A 109 -9.76 4.72 -10.31
C LEU A 109 -10.38 4.68 -11.70
N LYS A 110 -10.93 3.56 -12.12
CA LYS A 110 -11.38 3.41 -13.51
C LYS A 110 -12.49 4.39 -13.90
N SER A 111 -13.24 4.90 -12.93
CA SER A 111 -14.31 5.84 -13.22
C SER A 111 -13.88 7.29 -13.00
N LYS A 112 -12.59 7.52 -12.74
CA LYS A 112 -12.07 8.86 -12.50
C LYS A 112 -11.21 9.29 -13.68
N GLU A 113 -10.88 10.57 -13.71
CA GLU A 113 -10.01 11.06 -14.78
C GLU A 113 -8.58 10.69 -14.47
N VAL A 114 -8.19 9.52 -14.94
CA VAL A 114 -6.85 9.00 -14.76
C VAL A 114 -6.38 8.54 -16.13
N ASP A 115 -5.11 8.76 -16.44
CA ASP A 115 -4.57 8.33 -17.73
C ASP A 115 -4.76 6.84 -17.92
N SER A 116 -5.23 6.44 -19.11
CA SER A 116 -5.39 5.02 -19.41
C SER A 116 -4.06 4.29 -19.28
N TYR A 117 -2.99 4.94 -19.55
CA TYR A 117 -1.65 4.46 -19.39
C TYR A 117 -1.37 4.03 -17.94
N GLN A 118 -1.80 4.82 -16.96
CA GLN A 118 -1.64 4.46 -15.57
C GLN A 118 -2.54 3.29 -15.18
N LEU A 119 -3.74 3.24 -15.74
CA LEU A 119 -4.64 2.11 -15.49
C LEU A 119 -4.06 0.83 -16.07
N GLU A 120 -3.41 0.91 -17.21
CA GLU A 120 -2.77 -0.25 -17.82
C GLU A 120 -1.65 -0.79 -16.93
N ALA A 121 -0.93 0.08 -16.25
CA ALA A 121 0.12 -0.36 -15.34
C ALA A 121 -0.45 -1.24 -14.24
N LEU A 122 -1.60 -0.85 -13.67
CA LEU A 122 -2.27 -1.66 -12.67
C LEU A 122 -2.77 -2.95 -13.26
N GLN A 123 -3.32 -2.88 -14.47
CA GLN A 123 -3.88 -4.05 -15.12
C GLN A 123 -2.80 -5.10 -15.40
N THR A 124 -1.58 -4.66 -15.68
CA THR A 124 -0.48 -5.56 -15.90
C THR A 124 -0.24 -6.43 -14.66
N ILE A 125 -0.32 -5.83 -13.47
CA ILE A 125 -0.15 -6.59 -12.24
C ILE A 125 -1.32 -7.57 -12.06
N ILE A 126 -2.52 -7.11 -12.31
CA ILE A 126 -3.71 -7.95 -12.14
C ILE A 126 -3.62 -9.20 -13.01
N LEU A 127 -3.07 -9.04 -14.20
CA LEU A 127 -3.00 -10.14 -15.15
C LEU A 127 -1.76 -11.00 -15.01
N GLU A 128 -0.82 -10.64 -14.14
CA GLU A 128 0.36 -11.46 -13.91
C GLU A 128 -0.05 -12.81 -13.37
N LYS A 129 0.63 -13.84 -13.82
CA LYS A 129 0.45 -15.13 -13.21
C LYS A 129 1.22 -15.13 -11.91
N GLY A 130 0.70 -15.78 -10.94
CA GLY A 130 1.38 -15.86 -9.66
C GLY A 130 2.70 -16.57 -9.80
N GLU A 131 3.54 -16.39 -8.84
CA GLU A 131 4.82 -17.03 -8.89
C GLU A 131 4.73 -18.50 -8.87
N ILE A 132 3.60 -19.01 -8.64
CA ILE A 132 3.40 -20.38 -8.72
C ILE A 132 3.13 -20.80 -10.04
N GLU A 133 3.04 -20.22 -10.85
CA GLU A 133 2.54 -20.67 -11.95
C GLU A 133 3.14 -21.58 -12.60
N PRO A 134 3.34 -22.19 -12.49
CA PRO A 134 3.61 -23.03 -12.86
C PRO A 134 3.21 -24.11 -12.98
N LYS A 135 2.87 -24.28 -13.23
CA LYS A 135 2.65 -25.09 -13.20
C LYS A 135 2.59 -25.74 -13.56
N ALA A 136 2.69 -25.78 -13.81
CA ALA A 136 2.66 -26.22 -14.01
C ALA A 136 2.70 -26.91 -14.30
N ALA A 137 2.61 -27.19 -14.39
CA ALA A 137 2.62 -27.86 -14.55
C ALA A 137 2.60 -28.43 -14.84
#